data_c92106b868415a0c9c05df38411bdcd9
#
_entry.id   c92106b868415a0c9c05df38411bdcd9
#
_cell.length_a   1.000
_cell.length_b   1.000
_cell.length_c   1.000
_cell.angle_alpha   90.00
_cell.angle_beta   90.00
_cell.angle_gamma   90.00
#
_symmetry.space_group_name_H-M   'P 1'
#
loop_
_entity.id
_entity.type
_entity.pdbx_description
1 polymer ?
#
loop_
_entity_poly.entity_id
_entity_poly.type
_entity_poly.pdbx_seq_one_letter_code
_entity_poly.pdbx_strand_id
1 'polypeptide(L)'
;VAKIMNEANIDYAILGNEETCTGDSARRIGNEYLFQMQAAQNIENFEKYSVKKIVTQCPHCLTTLKNDYAEIGVELEVLHHSELIADLIKEGKIRPEATIEEDITFHDACYVGRHHGEYDAPREILQSVLKDSSSLKEMPRNKEESFCCGAGGGNMWYEIKQGKRINVERF
;
A
#
# COMPACT_ATOMS: atom_id res chain seq x y z
N VAL A 1 -1.81 7.82 -8.94
CA VAL A 1 -2.76 6.74 -9.28
C VAL A 1 -3.89 7.30 -10.13
N ALA A 2 -4.66 8.32 -9.70
CA ALA A 2 -5.81 8.87 -10.44
C ALA A 2 -5.50 9.20 -11.92
N LYS A 3 -4.38 9.87 -12.21
CA LYS A 3 -3.96 10.15 -13.60
C LYS A 3 -3.76 8.88 -14.43
N ILE A 4 -3.17 7.84 -13.82
CA ILE A 4 -2.94 6.54 -14.47
C ILE A 4 -4.28 5.86 -14.76
N MET A 5 -5.22 5.89 -13.81
CA MET A 5 -6.55 5.31 -14.00
C MET A 5 -7.32 6.03 -15.11
N ASN A 6 -7.22 7.36 -15.18
CA ASN A 6 -7.82 8.14 -16.26
C ASN A 6 -7.23 7.78 -17.63
N GLU A 7 -5.91 7.66 -17.73
CA GLU A 7 -5.22 7.24 -18.96
C GLU A 7 -5.63 5.84 -19.41
N ALA A 8 -5.82 4.94 -18.44
CA ALA A 8 -6.29 3.58 -18.69
C ALA A 8 -7.80 3.49 -18.95
N ASN A 9 -8.54 4.59 -18.95
CA ASN A 9 -10.01 4.63 -19.04
C ASN A 9 -10.69 3.73 -17.99
N ILE A 10 -10.15 3.70 -16.77
CA ILE A 10 -10.76 3.01 -15.64
C ILE A 10 -11.80 3.93 -15.00
N ASP A 11 -13.01 3.43 -14.86
CA ASP A 11 -14.06 4.12 -14.09
C ASP A 11 -13.79 3.95 -12.60
N TYR A 12 -13.66 5.06 -11.89
CA TYR A 12 -13.40 5.08 -10.44
C TYR A 12 -14.02 6.31 -9.78
N ALA A 13 -14.23 6.22 -8.50
CA ALA A 13 -14.68 7.33 -7.66
C ALA A 13 -13.74 7.51 -6.44
N ILE A 14 -13.82 8.66 -5.82
CA ILE A 14 -13.19 8.97 -4.54
C ILE A 14 -14.26 9.47 -3.58
N LEU A 15 -14.14 9.14 -2.29
CA LEU A 15 -15.12 9.58 -1.28
C LEU A 15 -14.97 11.08 -0.94
N GLY A 16 -13.83 11.69 -1.31
CA GLY A 16 -13.59 13.12 -1.05
C GLY A 16 -13.62 13.43 0.44
N ASN A 17 -14.50 14.35 0.84
CA ASN A 17 -14.62 14.79 2.23
C ASN A 17 -15.25 13.72 3.16
N GLU A 18 -15.80 12.65 2.61
CA GLU A 18 -16.34 11.53 3.39
C GLU A 18 -15.29 10.45 3.66
N GLU A 19 -14.09 10.58 3.08
CA GLU A 19 -12.98 9.68 3.35
C GLU A 19 -12.43 9.90 4.76
N THR A 20 -12.36 8.83 5.54
CA THR A 20 -11.79 8.87 6.89
C THR A 20 -10.64 7.87 7.04
N CYS A 21 -9.90 7.96 8.15
CA CYS A 21 -8.85 7.00 8.46
C CYS A 21 -9.42 5.59 8.58
N THR A 22 -8.73 4.59 8.04
CA THR A 22 -9.12 3.18 8.14
C THR A 22 -9.03 2.62 9.56
N GLY A 23 -8.35 3.33 10.48
CA GLY A 23 -8.19 2.89 11.86
C GLY A 23 -6.92 2.08 12.13
N ASP A 24 -6.04 1.86 11.14
CA ASP A 24 -4.81 1.07 11.32
C ASP A 24 -4.02 1.51 12.55
N SER A 25 -3.68 2.79 12.65
CA SER A 25 -2.88 3.31 13.76
C SER A 25 -3.54 3.08 15.11
N ALA A 26 -4.86 3.31 15.21
CA ALA A 26 -5.62 3.08 16.44
C ALA A 26 -5.55 1.62 16.87
N ARG A 27 -5.78 0.69 15.93
CA ARG A 27 -5.74 -0.75 16.20
C ARG A 27 -4.35 -1.21 16.60
N ARG A 28 -3.30 -0.77 15.89
CA ARG A 28 -1.91 -1.18 16.18
C ARG A 28 -1.39 -0.70 17.54
N ILE A 29 -1.88 0.42 18.05
CA ILE A 29 -1.53 0.90 19.41
C ILE A 29 -2.49 0.37 20.48
N GLY A 30 -3.46 -0.50 20.15
CA GLY A 30 -4.38 -1.12 21.10
C GLY A 30 -5.61 -0.27 21.44
N ASN A 31 -5.88 0.80 20.69
CA ASN A 31 -7.12 1.58 20.88
C ASN A 31 -8.25 1.01 20.03
N GLU A 32 -8.76 -0.13 20.45
CA GLU A 32 -9.80 -0.87 19.73
C GLU A 32 -11.09 -0.06 19.60
N TYR A 33 -11.46 0.71 20.62
CA TYR A 33 -12.66 1.56 20.56
C TYR A 33 -12.59 2.57 19.41
N LEU A 34 -11.46 3.27 19.29
CA LEU A 34 -11.27 4.24 18.21
C LEU A 34 -11.24 3.54 16.83
N PHE A 35 -10.60 2.38 16.74
CA PHE A 35 -10.61 1.58 15.51
C PHE A 35 -12.04 1.23 15.09
N GLN A 36 -12.85 0.70 16.00
CA GLN A 36 -14.25 0.31 15.74
C GLN A 36 -15.10 1.50 15.27
N MET A 37 -14.93 2.68 15.89
CA MET A 37 -15.64 3.89 15.49
C MET A 37 -15.27 4.30 14.05
N GLN A 38 -13.97 4.31 13.72
CA GLN A 38 -13.49 4.68 12.39
C GLN A 38 -13.94 3.65 11.34
N ALA A 39 -13.87 2.38 11.67
CA ALA A 39 -14.32 1.30 10.81
C ALA A 39 -15.82 1.41 10.52
N ALA A 40 -16.65 1.62 11.54
CA ALA A 40 -18.11 1.78 11.38
C ALA A 40 -18.45 2.94 10.43
N GLN A 41 -17.78 4.08 10.57
CA GLN A 41 -18.00 5.23 9.68
C GLN A 41 -17.63 4.91 8.23
N ASN A 42 -16.51 4.21 8.00
CA ASN A 42 -16.10 3.83 6.65
C ASN A 42 -17.07 2.78 6.06
N ILE A 43 -17.52 1.82 6.87
CA ILE A 43 -18.48 0.79 6.43
C ILE A 43 -19.79 1.42 5.99
N GLU A 44 -20.32 2.37 6.76
CA GLU A 44 -21.53 3.13 6.40
C GLU A 44 -21.36 3.82 5.02
N ASN A 45 -20.22 4.44 4.79
CA ASN A 45 -19.90 5.07 3.51
C ASN A 45 -19.79 4.03 2.37
N PHE A 46 -19.16 2.90 2.62
CA PHE A 46 -19.02 1.84 1.62
C PHE A 46 -20.38 1.24 1.24
N GLU A 47 -21.26 1.03 2.21
CA GLU A 47 -22.63 0.56 1.97
C GLU A 47 -23.45 1.60 1.19
N LYS A 48 -23.40 2.87 1.61
CA LYS A 48 -24.07 4.01 0.97
C LYS A 48 -23.77 4.09 -0.53
N TYR A 49 -22.51 3.85 -0.90
CA TYR A 49 -22.04 3.94 -2.30
C TYR A 49 -21.92 2.57 -2.98
N SER A 50 -22.33 1.49 -2.32
CA SER A 50 -22.22 0.10 -2.83
C SER A 50 -20.80 -0.24 -3.28
N VAL A 51 -19.80 0.19 -2.50
CA VAL A 51 -18.37 -0.05 -2.78
C VAL A 51 -18.09 -1.54 -2.67
N LYS A 52 -17.50 -2.12 -3.72
CA LYS A 52 -17.11 -3.54 -3.76
C LYS A 52 -15.61 -3.72 -3.88
N LYS A 53 -14.93 -2.76 -4.51
CA LYS A 53 -13.50 -2.82 -4.80
C LYS A 53 -12.83 -1.52 -4.42
N ILE A 54 -11.72 -1.62 -3.72
CA ILE A 54 -10.93 -0.47 -3.26
C ILE A 54 -9.50 -0.61 -3.78
N VAL A 55 -8.96 0.48 -4.29
CA VAL A 55 -7.54 0.60 -4.62
C VAL A 55 -6.89 1.58 -3.66
N THR A 56 -5.91 1.13 -2.92
CA THR A 56 -5.21 1.95 -1.94
C THR A 56 -3.72 2.10 -2.26
N GLN A 57 -3.15 3.25 -1.91
CA GLN A 57 -1.70 3.49 -2.01
C GLN A 57 -0.98 3.14 -0.70
N CYS A 58 -1.71 3.10 0.38
CA CYS A 58 -1.14 2.90 1.71
C CYS A 58 -1.09 1.41 2.06
N PRO A 59 0.11 0.84 2.32
CA PRO A 59 0.25 -0.54 2.76
C PRO A 59 -0.54 -0.87 4.04
N HIS A 60 -0.62 0.08 4.94
CA HIS A 60 -1.37 -0.06 6.20
C HIS A 60 -2.87 -0.14 5.94
N CYS A 61 -3.41 0.76 5.09
CA CYS A 61 -4.81 0.70 4.70
C CYS A 61 -5.15 -0.60 3.95
N LEU A 62 -4.23 -1.11 3.11
CA LEU A 62 -4.40 -2.40 2.46
C LEU A 62 -4.68 -3.50 3.48
N THR A 63 -3.82 -3.64 4.49
CA THR A 63 -3.96 -4.68 5.50
C THR A 63 -5.22 -4.47 6.34
N THR A 64 -5.49 -3.25 6.77
CA THR A 64 -6.66 -2.95 7.60
C THR A 64 -7.96 -3.23 6.87
N LEU A 65 -8.11 -2.74 5.65
CA LEU A 65 -9.32 -2.96 4.86
C LEU A 65 -9.52 -4.43 4.45
N LYS A 66 -8.43 -5.13 4.12
CA LYS A 66 -8.49 -6.52 3.64
C LYS A 66 -8.62 -7.54 4.77
N ASN A 67 -7.93 -7.32 5.88
CA ASN A 67 -7.84 -8.28 6.98
C ASN A 67 -8.66 -7.84 8.20
N ASP A 68 -8.37 -6.65 8.74
CA ASP A 68 -8.99 -6.22 10.00
C ASP A 68 -10.51 -5.98 9.84
N TYR A 69 -10.96 -5.46 8.66
CA TYR A 69 -12.39 -5.29 8.39
C TYR A 69 -13.10 -6.64 8.16
N ALA A 70 -12.40 -7.64 7.60
CA ALA A 70 -12.94 -8.99 7.48
C ALA A 70 -13.21 -9.62 8.85
N GLU A 71 -12.38 -9.36 9.86
CA GLU A 71 -12.60 -9.83 11.24
C GLU A 71 -13.89 -9.26 11.88
N ILE A 72 -14.34 -8.10 11.42
CA ILE A 72 -15.59 -7.46 11.87
C ILE A 72 -16.75 -7.67 10.89
N GLY A 73 -16.60 -8.63 9.96
CA GLY A 73 -17.67 -9.10 9.07
C GLY A 73 -17.84 -8.34 7.77
N VAL A 74 -16.86 -7.54 7.36
CA VAL A 74 -16.91 -6.77 6.11
C VAL A 74 -15.88 -7.29 5.11
N GLU A 75 -16.35 -7.90 4.03
CA GLU A 75 -15.49 -8.41 2.96
C GLU A 75 -15.45 -7.41 1.80
N LEU A 76 -14.25 -6.98 1.45
CA LEU A 76 -13.96 -6.06 0.36
C LEU A 76 -12.88 -6.62 -0.55
N GLU A 77 -13.00 -6.41 -1.84
CA GLU A 77 -11.88 -6.60 -2.76
C GLU A 77 -10.94 -5.40 -2.63
N VAL A 78 -9.78 -5.59 -2.03
CA VAL A 78 -8.80 -4.53 -1.81
C VAL A 78 -7.50 -4.84 -2.54
N LEU A 79 -7.07 -3.92 -3.40
CA LEU A 79 -5.80 -3.99 -4.13
C LEU A 79 -4.85 -2.89 -3.69
N HIS A 80 -3.58 -3.20 -3.62
CA HIS A 80 -2.55 -2.17 -3.61
C HIS A 80 -2.44 -1.55 -5.00
N HIS A 81 -2.15 -0.26 -5.08
CA HIS A 81 -2.05 0.44 -6.36
C HIS A 81 -1.02 -0.16 -7.32
N SER A 82 0.04 -0.80 -6.79
CA SER A 82 1.04 -1.47 -7.63
C SER A 82 0.46 -2.68 -8.36
N GLU A 83 -0.41 -3.47 -7.70
CA GLU A 83 -1.08 -4.60 -8.36
C GLU A 83 -1.91 -4.09 -9.57
N LEU A 84 -2.75 -3.08 -9.33
CA LEU A 84 -3.55 -2.48 -10.41
C LEU A 84 -2.68 -1.95 -11.56
N ILE A 85 -1.62 -1.21 -11.26
CA ILE A 85 -0.76 -0.61 -12.29
C ILE A 85 -0.02 -1.70 -13.08
N ALA A 86 0.51 -2.73 -12.42
CA ALA A 86 1.15 -3.85 -13.09
C ALA A 86 0.19 -4.57 -14.04
N ASP A 87 -1.04 -4.82 -13.61
CA ASP A 87 -2.07 -5.43 -14.44
C ASP A 87 -2.42 -4.56 -15.65
N LEU A 88 -2.57 -3.25 -15.47
CA LEU A 88 -2.84 -2.33 -16.59
C LEU A 88 -1.70 -2.29 -17.61
N ILE A 89 -0.45 -2.42 -17.17
CA ILE A 89 0.71 -2.54 -18.06
C ILE A 89 0.67 -3.88 -18.81
N LYS A 90 0.45 -4.99 -18.12
CA LYS A 90 0.33 -6.34 -18.72
C LYS A 90 -0.78 -6.42 -19.76
N GLU A 91 -1.92 -5.80 -19.48
CA GLU A 91 -3.06 -5.73 -20.39
C GLU A 91 -2.84 -4.74 -21.56
N GLY A 92 -1.76 -3.97 -21.54
CA GLY A 92 -1.45 -2.96 -22.55
C GLY A 92 -2.37 -1.74 -22.51
N LYS A 93 -3.11 -1.54 -21.43
CA LYS A 93 -3.99 -0.38 -21.23
C LYS A 93 -3.22 0.90 -20.95
N ILE A 94 -2.04 0.76 -20.39
CA ILE A 94 -1.08 1.87 -20.22
C ILE A 94 0.30 1.44 -20.69
N ARG A 95 1.06 2.40 -21.21
CA ARG A 95 2.44 2.18 -21.64
C ARG A 95 3.30 3.32 -21.11
N PRO A 96 4.34 3.04 -20.31
CA PRO A 96 5.32 4.04 -19.93
C PRO A 96 5.98 4.64 -21.16
N GLU A 97 5.99 5.96 -21.28
CA GLU A 97 6.61 6.66 -22.40
C GLU A 97 8.06 7.10 -22.10
N ALA A 98 8.34 7.39 -20.82
CA ALA A 98 9.66 7.78 -20.37
C ALA A 98 10.43 6.61 -19.80
N THR A 99 11.75 6.62 -19.99
CA THR A 99 12.66 5.63 -19.40
C THR A 99 13.57 6.29 -18.38
N ILE A 100 13.88 5.55 -17.32
CA ILE A 100 14.84 5.91 -16.28
C ILE A 100 16.17 5.26 -16.63
N GLU A 101 17.25 6.04 -16.65
CA GLU A 101 18.61 5.55 -16.97
C GLU A 101 19.44 5.27 -15.72
N GLU A 102 19.04 5.82 -14.58
CA GLU A 102 19.74 5.70 -13.30
C GLU A 102 19.50 4.32 -12.67
N ASP A 103 20.48 3.92 -11.85
CA ASP A 103 20.31 2.76 -10.96
C ASP A 103 19.33 3.14 -9.86
N ILE A 104 18.34 2.28 -9.64
CA ILE A 104 17.33 2.43 -8.59
C ILE A 104 17.31 1.22 -7.67
N THR A 105 16.88 1.43 -6.45
CA THR A 105 16.59 0.36 -5.50
C THR A 105 15.17 0.48 -4.97
N PHE A 106 14.61 -0.62 -4.51
CA PHE A 106 13.23 -0.68 -4.02
C PHE A 106 13.20 -1.21 -2.58
N HIS A 107 12.35 -0.59 -1.77
CA HIS A 107 12.06 -1.06 -0.41
C HIS A 107 10.74 -1.81 -0.37
N ASP A 108 10.80 -3.10 -0.06
CA ASP A 108 9.61 -3.92 0.16
C ASP A 108 8.90 -3.50 1.46
N ALA A 109 7.74 -2.87 1.32
CA ALA A 109 6.91 -2.53 2.45
C ALA A 109 6.35 -3.81 3.08
N CYS A 110 6.56 -4.00 4.41
CA CYS A 110 6.16 -5.23 5.09
C CYS A 110 4.68 -5.57 4.96
N TYR A 111 3.80 -4.56 4.95
CA TYR A 111 2.36 -4.76 4.80
C TYR A 111 1.92 -5.10 3.36
N VAL A 112 2.74 -4.89 2.36
CA VAL A 112 2.50 -5.38 0.99
C VAL A 112 3.15 -6.74 0.79
N GLY A 113 4.45 -6.83 1.09
CA GLY A 113 5.22 -8.07 0.90
C GLY A 113 4.88 -9.15 1.93
N ARG A 114 5.34 -8.99 3.19
CA ARG A 114 5.23 -10.07 4.19
C ARG A 114 3.80 -10.45 4.55
N HIS A 115 2.88 -9.47 4.60
CA HIS A 115 1.49 -9.73 4.99
C HIS A 115 0.61 -10.21 3.83
N HIS A 116 0.93 -9.83 2.59
CA HIS A 116 0.11 -10.17 1.42
C HIS A 116 0.86 -10.93 0.32
N GLY A 117 2.17 -11.16 0.47
CA GLY A 117 2.97 -11.91 -0.50
C GLY A 117 3.27 -11.17 -1.80
N GLU A 118 2.95 -9.86 -1.86
CA GLU A 118 3.08 -9.10 -3.08
C GLU A 118 4.48 -8.46 -3.18
N TYR A 119 5.32 -9.04 -4.00
CA TYR A 119 6.70 -8.59 -4.26
C TYR A 119 6.97 -8.27 -5.73
N ASP A 120 6.16 -8.82 -6.62
CA ASP A 120 6.42 -8.80 -8.05
C ASP A 120 5.86 -7.57 -8.74
N ALA A 121 4.61 -7.18 -8.44
CA ALA A 121 3.97 -6.04 -9.09
C ALA A 121 4.79 -4.73 -8.99
N PRO A 122 5.37 -4.34 -7.84
CA PRO A 122 6.25 -3.17 -7.79
C PRO A 122 7.48 -3.30 -8.70
N ARG A 123 8.08 -4.49 -8.77
CA ARG A 123 9.26 -4.74 -9.61
C ARG A 123 8.93 -4.70 -11.10
N GLU A 124 7.81 -5.28 -11.50
CA GLU A 124 7.31 -5.23 -12.86
C GLU A 124 7.09 -3.80 -13.34
N ILE A 125 6.49 -2.95 -12.51
CA ILE A 125 6.33 -1.53 -12.82
C ILE A 125 7.69 -0.86 -13.00
N LEU A 126 8.63 -1.07 -12.07
CA LEU A 126 9.95 -0.47 -12.13
C LEU A 126 10.71 -0.94 -13.39
N GLN A 127 10.67 -2.22 -13.68
CA GLN A 127 11.29 -2.78 -14.90
C GLN A 127 10.68 -2.22 -16.17
N SER A 128 9.40 -1.91 -16.19
CA SER A 128 8.72 -1.33 -17.37
C SER A 128 9.16 0.10 -17.69
N VAL A 129 9.74 0.83 -16.73
CA VAL A 129 10.23 2.20 -16.90
C VAL A 129 11.76 2.30 -16.93
N LEU A 130 12.48 1.23 -16.65
CA LEU A 130 13.95 1.20 -16.72
C LEU A 130 14.40 0.94 -18.14
N LYS A 131 15.41 1.70 -18.59
CA LYS A 131 16.09 1.47 -19.89
C LYS A 131 16.81 0.12 -19.89
N ASP A 132 17.42 -0.25 -18.77
CA ASP A 132 18.09 -1.51 -18.54
C ASP A 132 17.55 -2.15 -17.26
N SER A 133 17.05 -3.37 -17.39
CA SER A 133 16.54 -4.13 -16.24
C SER A 133 17.60 -4.37 -15.14
N SER A 134 18.89 -4.37 -15.52
CA SER A 134 19.99 -4.49 -14.57
C SER A 134 20.18 -3.26 -13.68
N SER A 135 19.52 -2.14 -14.01
CA SER A 135 19.50 -0.93 -13.18
C SER A 135 18.59 -1.02 -11.95
N LEU A 136 17.74 -2.04 -11.83
CA LEU A 136 17.07 -2.37 -10.57
C LEU A 136 18.05 -3.11 -9.66
N LYS A 137 18.62 -2.40 -8.70
CA LYS A 137 19.57 -2.93 -7.71
C LYS A 137 18.82 -3.38 -6.46
N GLU A 138 18.73 -4.66 -6.25
CA GLU A 138 18.14 -5.19 -5.02
C GLU A 138 19.06 -4.92 -3.81
N MET A 139 18.42 -4.52 -2.71
CA MET A 139 19.13 -4.41 -1.44
C MET A 139 19.54 -5.82 -0.94
N PRO A 140 20.62 -5.94 -0.16
CA PRO A 140 21.04 -7.24 0.42
C PRO A 140 19.92 -7.92 1.21
N ARG A 141 19.04 -7.12 1.82
CA ARG A 141 17.83 -7.58 2.51
C ARG A 141 16.63 -7.04 1.77
N ASN A 142 15.99 -7.88 0.98
CA ASN A 142 14.82 -7.56 0.16
C ASN A 142 13.73 -8.61 0.35
N LYS A 143 12.59 -8.42 -0.26
CA LYS A 143 11.40 -9.30 -0.17
C LYS A 143 11.08 -9.66 1.28
N GLU A 144 10.98 -10.95 1.59
CA GLU A 144 10.67 -11.47 2.93
C GLU A 144 11.65 -11.00 4.00
N GLU A 145 12.91 -10.82 3.64
CA GLU A 145 14.00 -10.40 4.55
C GLU A 145 14.15 -8.87 4.62
N SER A 146 13.31 -8.12 3.90
CA SER A 146 13.37 -6.66 3.86
C SER A 146 13.44 -6.05 5.27
N PHE A 147 14.38 -5.12 5.49
CA PHE A 147 14.54 -4.49 6.79
C PHE A 147 13.40 -3.50 7.05
N CYS A 148 12.85 -3.52 8.25
CA CYS A 148 11.71 -2.68 8.63
C CYS A 148 12.01 -1.18 8.43
N CYS A 149 11.01 -0.41 7.96
CA CYS A 149 11.11 1.05 7.87
C CYS A 149 11.06 1.75 9.24
N GLY A 150 10.56 1.05 10.27
CA GLY A 150 10.44 1.57 11.63
C GLY A 150 9.22 2.44 11.90
N ALA A 151 8.30 2.61 10.95
CA ALA A 151 7.13 3.46 11.13
C ALA A 151 5.86 2.70 11.54
N GLY A 152 5.74 1.43 11.15
CA GLY A 152 4.57 0.60 11.41
C GLY A 152 4.30 0.34 12.89
N GLY A 153 3.12 -0.20 13.20
CA GLY A 153 2.71 -0.50 14.57
C GLY A 153 2.56 0.73 15.47
N GLY A 154 2.33 1.91 14.88
CA GLY A 154 2.24 3.16 15.63
C GLY A 154 3.59 3.77 16.03
N ASN A 155 4.72 3.16 15.67
CA ASN A 155 6.05 3.62 16.08
C ASN A 155 6.41 5.04 15.62
N MET A 156 5.79 5.53 14.55
CA MET A 156 5.99 6.91 14.09
C MET A 156 5.48 7.96 15.10
N TRP A 157 4.58 7.56 16.01
CA TRP A 157 3.96 8.43 17.02
C TRP A 157 4.69 8.39 18.37
N TYR A 158 5.69 7.51 18.52
CA TYR A 158 6.44 7.34 19.76
C TYR A 158 7.86 7.89 19.66
N GLU A 159 8.31 8.53 20.72
CA GLU A 159 9.73 8.82 20.91
C GLU A 159 10.42 7.60 21.53
N ILE A 160 11.42 7.07 20.84
CA ILE A 160 12.29 6.02 21.36
C ILE A 160 13.31 6.68 22.30
N LYS A 161 13.17 6.42 23.59
CA LYS A 161 14.03 6.99 24.64
C LYS A 161 15.33 6.21 24.86
N GLN A 162 15.39 4.96 24.38
CA GLN A 162 16.56 4.08 24.55
C GLN A 162 16.87 3.39 23.22
N GLY A 163 18.18 3.24 22.92
CA GLY A 163 18.63 2.64 21.67
C GLY A 163 18.51 3.58 20.46
N LYS A 164 18.63 3.01 19.27
CA LYS A 164 18.48 3.72 18.02
C LYS A 164 17.15 3.41 17.36
N ARG A 165 16.62 4.35 16.62
CA ARG A 165 15.44 4.10 15.80
C ARG A 165 15.75 3.14 14.66
N ILE A 166 14.82 2.26 14.33
CA ILE A 166 14.98 1.25 13.26
C ILE A 166 15.29 1.91 11.91
N ASN A 167 14.66 3.05 11.61
CA ASN A 167 14.96 3.78 10.38
C ASN A 167 16.40 4.33 10.32
N VAL A 168 17.02 4.62 11.46
CA VAL A 168 18.42 5.05 11.54
C VAL A 168 19.37 3.85 11.42
N GLU A 169 19.02 2.70 11.99
CA GLU A 169 19.79 1.46 11.83
C GLU A 169 19.76 0.91 10.40
N ARG A 170 18.78 1.31 9.61
CA ARG A 170 18.63 0.90 8.22
C ARG A 170 19.65 1.54 7.29
N PHE A 171 20.09 2.77 7.58
CA PHE A 171 21.06 3.56 6.82
C PHE A 171 22.42 3.62 7.52
#